data_9d714c4a16e306bd979b079d0165de81
#
_entry.id   9d714c4a16e306bd979b079d0165de81
#
_cell.length_a   1.000
_cell.length_b   1.000
_cell.length_c   1.000
_cell.angle_alpha   90.00
_cell.angle_beta   90.00
_cell.angle_gamma   90.00
#
_symmetry.space_group_name_H-M   'P 1'
#
loop_
_entity.id
_entity.type
_entity.pdbx_description
1 polymer ?
#
loop_
_entity_poly.entity_id
_entity_poly.type
_entity_poly.pdbx_seq_one_letter_code
_entity_poly.pdbx_strand_id
1 'polypeptide(L)'
;TLTELGQPIGTLGYMSPEQTAGEQDIDTRTDIYSLGALLYEMLTGKPTIESETLKHSDRAEIIRHIREVEPKRPSKHVAALSGDLDWILMTALEKTRDRRYATANALSEDVQRFLGNQPISARAPGTYYRIQKFSRRNRVALGAVALIVIALVGTTTGLVRSLEAESRARTEARIATEINTFLNDDLLAAAAPEELGSDIRVRDALDVAAARIESRFDDLPEVEAAVRMTLGRTYARLADYANAQTQLVRSKELALAEYGPSDPRTLSVTHELGLLATLTERYAESENMLREAYEGRRQTLGMDHPATLETEFAHAIAIGEQGRYKEAERLFVDVLERSRRVLGPDHEQTLVRARGLGVLYLSTGDMTKARPIFEDAYTRLRSTIGVQNPATLLAMQDLALTLRSQGEHERAYELLAEVFEISTSLRGETHPGTLMTMNSLGALLSDMGEQSQAETLLVDALAKARSTMPSGHTVITRLELQLADVYDTQGLHELAEPLFLEAVTSLRDQLGDTHPWTLRAVGQVVTHYRTRGMPEVADQWESGDIGRP
;
A
#
# COMPACT_ATOMS: atom_id res chain seq x y z
N THR A 1 -6.03 -21.55 -87.72
CA THR A 1 -6.05 -22.05 -89.11
C THR A 1 -4.70 -22.66 -89.43
N LEU A 2 -4.69 -23.92 -89.83
CA LEU A 2 -3.51 -24.63 -90.33
C LEU A 2 -3.23 -24.12 -91.77
N THR A 3 -2.06 -23.55 -92.00
CA THR A 3 -1.68 -23.04 -93.33
C THR A 3 -0.83 -24.01 -94.15
N GLU A 4 -0.36 -25.10 -93.59
CA GLU A 4 0.17 -26.30 -94.26
C GLU A 4 0.01 -27.52 -93.34
N LEU A 5 -0.27 -28.67 -93.90
CA LEU A 5 -0.57 -29.92 -93.16
C LEU A 5 0.48 -30.22 -92.07
N GLY A 6 0.12 -30.01 -90.82
CA GLY A 6 0.85 -30.50 -89.67
C GLY A 6 1.86 -29.57 -89.01
N GLN A 7 1.91 -28.27 -89.36
CA GLN A 7 2.74 -27.29 -88.62
C GLN A 7 1.90 -26.45 -87.65
N PRO A 8 2.20 -26.45 -86.35
CA PRO A 8 1.49 -25.60 -85.37
C PRO A 8 1.91 -24.14 -85.58
N ILE A 9 0.86 -23.29 -85.75
CA ILE A 9 1.03 -21.82 -85.84
C ILE A 9 1.01 -21.26 -84.43
N GLY A 10 2.12 -20.66 -84.01
CA GLY A 10 2.20 -19.98 -82.72
C GLY A 10 3.58 -20.15 -82.05
N THR A 11 3.91 -19.29 -81.06
CA THR A 11 5.12 -19.36 -80.25
C THR A 11 4.99 -20.59 -79.31
N LEU A 12 5.87 -21.57 -79.46
CA LEU A 12 5.86 -22.85 -78.74
C LEU A 12 5.66 -22.72 -77.20
N GLY A 13 6.18 -21.66 -76.59
CA GLY A 13 6.12 -21.42 -75.15
C GLY A 13 4.73 -21.19 -74.55
N TYR A 14 3.71 -20.89 -75.37
CA TYR A 14 2.34 -20.68 -74.91
C TYR A 14 1.36 -21.80 -75.32
N MET A 15 1.90 -22.81 -76.06
CA MET A 15 1.06 -23.95 -76.50
C MET A 15 0.72 -24.88 -75.32
N SER A 16 -0.52 -25.35 -75.32
CA SER A 16 -0.94 -26.34 -74.35
C SER A 16 -0.35 -27.75 -74.63
N PRO A 17 -0.30 -28.63 -73.61
CA PRO A 17 0.19 -30.01 -73.75
C PRO A 17 -0.53 -30.76 -74.91
N GLU A 18 -1.83 -30.61 -75.02
CA GLU A 18 -2.66 -31.25 -76.07
C GLU A 18 -2.39 -30.72 -77.47
N GLN A 19 -2.14 -29.39 -77.61
CA GLN A 19 -1.73 -28.83 -78.90
C GLN A 19 -0.39 -29.38 -79.36
N THR A 20 0.54 -29.55 -78.46
CA THR A 20 1.83 -30.12 -78.78
C THR A 20 1.79 -31.65 -79.05
N ALA A 21 0.74 -32.32 -78.58
CA ALA A 21 0.50 -33.75 -78.83
C ALA A 21 -0.17 -34.01 -80.20
N GLY A 22 -0.68 -32.95 -80.86
CA GLY A 22 -1.43 -33.11 -82.13
C GLY A 22 -2.79 -33.76 -81.96
N GLU A 23 -3.39 -33.64 -80.76
CA GLU A 23 -4.72 -34.21 -80.47
C GLU A 23 -5.77 -33.48 -81.31
N GLN A 24 -6.72 -34.23 -81.91
CA GLN A 24 -7.78 -33.69 -82.78
C GLN A 24 -8.93 -33.09 -81.93
N ASP A 25 -9.07 -33.50 -80.68
CA ASP A 25 -10.09 -33.02 -79.76
C ASP A 25 -9.54 -31.85 -78.90
N ILE A 26 -9.54 -30.65 -79.45
CA ILE A 26 -9.11 -29.43 -78.78
C ILE A 26 -10.35 -28.65 -78.32
N ASP A 27 -10.50 -28.44 -77.02
CA ASP A 27 -11.57 -27.65 -76.42
C ASP A 27 -11.07 -26.27 -75.88
N THR A 28 -11.96 -25.46 -75.32
CA THR A 28 -11.66 -24.11 -74.78
C THR A 28 -10.67 -24.08 -73.61
N ARG A 29 -10.37 -25.23 -72.98
CA ARG A 29 -9.40 -25.37 -71.89
C ARG A 29 -7.95 -25.25 -72.38
N THR A 30 -7.74 -25.43 -73.70
CA THR A 30 -6.51 -25.13 -74.38
C THR A 30 -6.17 -23.62 -74.33
N ASP A 31 -7.18 -22.77 -74.59
CA ASP A 31 -7.03 -21.32 -74.53
C ASP A 31 -6.77 -20.87 -73.07
N ILE A 32 -7.34 -21.55 -72.06
CA ILE A 32 -7.10 -21.26 -70.65
C ILE A 32 -5.61 -21.50 -70.31
N TYR A 33 -5.00 -22.59 -70.79
CA TYR A 33 -3.58 -22.83 -70.63
C TYR A 33 -2.72 -21.72 -71.27
N SER A 34 -3.01 -21.38 -72.49
CA SER A 34 -2.30 -20.31 -73.21
C SER A 34 -2.44 -18.96 -72.54
N LEU A 35 -3.66 -18.64 -72.01
CA LEU A 35 -3.91 -17.44 -71.24
C LEU A 35 -3.17 -17.49 -69.89
N GLY A 36 -3.14 -18.65 -69.23
CA GLY A 36 -2.38 -18.89 -68.03
C GLY A 36 -0.86 -18.67 -68.22
N ALA A 37 -0.31 -19.15 -69.35
CA ALA A 37 1.09 -18.98 -69.69
C ALA A 37 1.44 -17.48 -69.96
N LEU A 38 0.54 -16.78 -70.65
CA LEU A 38 0.68 -15.34 -70.88
C LEU A 38 0.59 -14.54 -69.55
N LEU A 39 -0.38 -14.81 -68.72
CA LEU A 39 -0.52 -14.15 -67.41
C LEU A 39 0.69 -14.45 -66.48
N TYR A 40 1.18 -15.68 -66.53
CA TYR A 40 2.39 -16.07 -65.78
C TYR A 40 3.58 -15.21 -66.18
N GLU A 41 3.84 -15.08 -67.49
CA GLU A 41 4.94 -14.26 -67.99
C GLU A 41 4.72 -12.77 -67.70
N MET A 42 3.54 -12.24 -67.88
CA MET A 42 3.22 -10.84 -67.56
C MET A 42 3.46 -10.51 -66.06
N LEU A 43 3.15 -11.41 -65.17
CA LEU A 43 3.26 -11.20 -63.73
C LEU A 43 4.66 -11.52 -63.18
N THR A 44 5.39 -12.47 -63.78
CA THR A 44 6.71 -12.89 -63.29
C THR A 44 7.85 -12.27 -64.07
N GLY A 45 7.58 -11.71 -65.25
CA GLY A 45 8.60 -11.30 -66.23
C GLY A 45 9.38 -12.46 -66.83
N LYS A 46 8.95 -13.72 -66.64
CA LYS A 46 9.60 -14.93 -67.13
C LYS A 46 8.58 -15.86 -67.76
N PRO A 47 8.93 -16.49 -68.92
CA PRO A 47 8.04 -17.51 -69.53
C PRO A 47 7.94 -18.76 -68.67
N THR A 48 6.87 -19.56 -68.87
CA THR A 48 6.66 -20.83 -68.19
C THR A 48 7.73 -21.89 -68.45
N ILE A 49 8.44 -21.75 -69.57
CA ILE A 49 9.62 -22.53 -69.94
C ILE A 49 10.82 -21.57 -69.97
N GLU A 50 11.90 -21.90 -69.29
CA GLU A 50 13.06 -21.04 -69.21
C GLU A 50 13.64 -20.74 -70.62
N SER A 51 14.00 -19.48 -70.85
CA SER A 51 14.45 -18.99 -72.15
C SER A 51 15.70 -19.73 -72.69
N GLU A 52 16.52 -20.28 -71.79
CA GLU A 52 17.67 -21.12 -72.17
C GLU A 52 17.24 -22.45 -72.76
N THR A 53 16.20 -23.09 -72.22
CA THR A 53 15.62 -24.32 -72.75
C THR A 53 15.01 -24.09 -74.13
N LEU A 54 14.35 -22.93 -74.33
CA LEU A 54 13.80 -22.56 -75.66
C LEU A 54 14.85 -22.28 -76.74
N LYS A 55 16.06 -21.86 -76.34
CA LYS A 55 17.12 -21.51 -77.29
C LYS A 55 18.06 -22.65 -77.64
N HIS A 56 18.24 -23.60 -76.73
CA HIS A 56 19.29 -24.63 -76.86
C HIS A 56 18.74 -26.06 -76.98
N SER A 57 17.45 -26.28 -76.77
CA SER A 57 16.81 -27.60 -76.92
C SER A 57 16.19 -27.79 -78.30
N ASP A 58 16.15 -29.00 -78.75
CA ASP A 58 15.43 -29.37 -79.97
C ASP A 58 13.91 -29.26 -79.77
N ARG A 59 13.17 -29.25 -80.88
CA ARG A 59 11.71 -29.15 -80.84
C ARG A 59 11.04 -30.27 -80.04
N ALA A 60 11.56 -31.48 -80.05
CA ALA A 60 11.03 -32.64 -79.34
C ALA A 60 11.22 -32.49 -77.83
N GLU A 61 12.33 -31.94 -77.42
CA GLU A 61 12.61 -31.64 -75.99
C GLU A 61 11.73 -30.51 -75.45
N ILE A 62 11.48 -29.48 -76.21
CA ILE A 62 10.52 -28.40 -75.82
C ILE A 62 9.11 -28.96 -75.66
N ILE A 63 8.67 -29.81 -76.63
CA ILE A 63 7.35 -30.46 -76.55
C ILE A 63 7.25 -31.35 -75.32
N ARG A 64 8.30 -32.16 -75.04
CA ARG A 64 8.34 -32.97 -73.82
C ARG A 64 8.23 -32.10 -72.54
N HIS A 65 8.95 -30.96 -72.51
CA HIS A 65 8.93 -30.05 -71.38
C HIS A 65 7.50 -29.47 -71.16
N ILE A 66 6.82 -29.04 -72.21
CA ILE A 66 5.45 -28.55 -72.14
C ILE A 66 4.50 -29.63 -71.59
N ARG A 67 4.69 -30.87 -71.92
CA ARG A 67 3.82 -31.99 -71.55
C ARG A 67 4.07 -32.50 -70.12
N GLU A 68 5.34 -32.55 -69.70
CA GLU A 68 5.75 -33.33 -68.51
C GLU A 68 6.23 -32.48 -67.35
N VAL A 69 6.82 -31.31 -67.62
CA VAL A 69 7.43 -30.48 -66.55
C VAL A 69 6.47 -29.41 -66.08
N GLU A 70 6.17 -29.45 -64.79
CA GLU A 70 5.37 -28.41 -64.15
C GLU A 70 6.14 -27.10 -64.10
N PRO A 71 5.52 -25.96 -64.42
CA PRO A 71 6.14 -24.65 -64.26
C PRO A 71 6.41 -24.33 -62.79
N LYS A 72 7.48 -23.58 -62.54
CA LYS A 72 7.78 -23.10 -61.19
C LYS A 72 6.63 -22.22 -60.70
N ARG A 73 6.30 -22.29 -59.41
CA ARG A 73 5.28 -21.39 -58.85
C ARG A 73 5.69 -19.96 -59.08
N PRO A 74 4.76 -19.04 -59.48
CA PRO A 74 5.04 -17.62 -59.72
C PRO A 74 5.74 -16.94 -58.54
N SER A 75 5.38 -17.30 -57.30
CA SER A 75 6.01 -16.75 -56.07
C SER A 75 7.51 -17.06 -55.94
N LYS A 76 8.01 -18.07 -56.66
CA LYS A 76 9.47 -18.36 -56.70
C LYS A 76 10.26 -17.33 -57.50
N HIS A 77 9.57 -16.58 -58.36
CA HIS A 77 10.17 -15.49 -59.16
C HIS A 77 9.85 -14.12 -58.55
N VAL A 78 8.61 -13.94 -58.09
CA VAL A 78 8.13 -12.69 -57.49
C VAL A 78 7.37 -13.04 -56.20
N ALA A 79 7.97 -12.80 -55.06
CA ALA A 79 7.45 -13.13 -53.75
C ALA A 79 6.02 -12.55 -53.47
N ALA A 80 5.71 -11.40 -54.06
CA ALA A 80 4.41 -10.74 -53.92
C ALA A 80 3.26 -11.53 -54.55
N LEU A 81 3.52 -12.50 -55.45
CA LEU A 81 2.51 -13.38 -56.06
C LEU A 81 2.13 -14.57 -55.19
N SER A 82 2.80 -14.73 -54.05
CA SER A 82 2.54 -15.85 -53.13
C SER A 82 1.10 -15.82 -52.62
N GLY A 83 0.47 -16.99 -52.63
CA GLY A 83 -0.90 -17.18 -52.17
C GLY A 83 -1.89 -17.45 -53.29
N ASP A 84 -2.95 -16.66 -53.40
CA ASP A 84 -4.05 -16.94 -54.31
C ASP A 84 -3.64 -16.86 -55.80
N LEU A 85 -2.73 -15.93 -56.16
CA LEU A 85 -2.23 -15.84 -57.55
C LEU A 85 -1.43 -17.07 -57.94
N ASP A 86 -0.63 -17.65 -57.04
CA ASP A 86 0.04 -18.94 -57.30
C ASP A 86 -1.00 -20.01 -57.66
N TRP A 87 -2.08 -20.11 -56.86
CA TRP A 87 -3.10 -21.12 -57.11
C TRP A 87 -3.84 -20.90 -58.42
N ILE A 88 -4.24 -19.67 -58.72
CA ILE A 88 -4.92 -19.32 -59.96
C ILE A 88 -4.07 -19.68 -61.18
N LEU A 89 -2.82 -19.25 -61.18
CA LEU A 89 -1.92 -19.48 -62.32
C LEU A 89 -1.53 -20.95 -62.46
N MET A 90 -1.24 -21.64 -61.35
CA MET A 90 -0.91 -23.08 -61.41
C MET A 90 -2.08 -23.91 -61.84
N THR A 91 -3.33 -23.57 -61.42
CA THR A 91 -4.54 -24.27 -61.90
C THR A 91 -4.80 -24.04 -63.39
N ALA A 92 -4.55 -22.82 -63.91
CA ALA A 92 -4.64 -22.56 -65.37
C ALA A 92 -3.56 -23.36 -66.17
N LEU A 93 -2.40 -23.56 -65.59
CA LEU A 93 -1.23 -24.21 -66.18
C LEU A 93 -1.16 -25.75 -65.90
N GLU A 94 -2.18 -26.32 -65.30
CA GLU A 94 -2.27 -27.77 -65.06
C GLU A 94 -2.09 -28.54 -66.36
N LYS A 95 -1.33 -29.65 -66.31
CA LYS A 95 -1.05 -30.47 -67.51
C LYS A 95 -2.27 -31.26 -67.94
N THR A 96 -3.06 -31.71 -67.00
CA THR A 96 -4.30 -32.46 -67.24
C THR A 96 -5.45 -31.51 -67.45
N ARG A 97 -6.15 -31.55 -68.59
CA ARG A 97 -7.27 -30.63 -68.93
C ARG A 97 -8.34 -30.59 -67.86
N ASP A 98 -8.73 -31.72 -67.26
CA ASP A 98 -9.80 -31.80 -66.27
C ASP A 98 -9.45 -31.13 -64.92
N ARG A 99 -8.18 -30.85 -64.68
CA ARG A 99 -7.71 -30.14 -63.50
C ARG A 99 -7.60 -28.63 -63.72
N ARG A 100 -7.74 -28.16 -64.97
CA ARG A 100 -7.79 -26.72 -65.26
C ARG A 100 -9.16 -26.13 -64.95
N TYR A 101 -9.29 -24.83 -65.04
CA TYR A 101 -10.61 -24.19 -65.06
C TYR A 101 -11.45 -24.73 -66.24
N ALA A 102 -12.73 -24.98 -65.97
CA ALA A 102 -13.62 -25.52 -67.00
C ALA A 102 -13.90 -24.49 -68.11
N THR A 103 -13.90 -23.22 -67.83
CA THR A 103 -14.17 -22.11 -68.76
C THR A 103 -13.26 -20.91 -68.47
N ALA A 104 -13.04 -20.05 -69.46
CA ALA A 104 -12.35 -18.76 -69.29
C ALA A 104 -13.07 -17.84 -68.28
N ASN A 105 -14.39 -17.94 -68.18
CA ASN A 105 -15.16 -17.24 -67.16
C ASN A 105 -14.82 -17.68 -65.75
N ALA A 106 -14.60 -18.98 -65.50
CA ALA A 106 -14.20 -19.49 -64.20
C ALA A 106 -12.83 -18.95 -63.75
N LEU A 107 -11.88 -18.85 -64.67
CA LEU A 107 -10.58 -18.18 -64.41
C LEU A 107 -10.78 -16.69 -64.09
N SER A 108 -11.60 -15.97 -64.91
CA SER A 108 -11.90 -14.58 -64.69
C SER A 108 -12.58 -14.35 -63.34
N GLU A 109 -13.52 -15.19 -62.93
CA GLU A 109 -14.16 -15.10 -61.63
C GLU A 109 -13.16 -15.25 -60.47
N ASP A 110 -12.21 -16.17 -60.56
CA ASP A 110 -11.20 -16.32 -59.52
C ASP A 110 -10.24 -15.13 -59.45
N VAL A 111 -9.90 -14.54 -60.59
CA VAL A 111 -9.18 -13.26 -60.61
C VAL A 111 -10.01 -12.15 -59.98
N GLN A 112 -11.30 -12.03 -60.27
CA GLN A 112 -12.17 -11.06 -59.61
C GLN A 112 -12.34 -11.29 -58.12
N ARG A 113 -12.46 -12.56 -57.68
CA ARG A 113 -12.49 -12.92 -56.26
C ARG A 113 -11.20 -12.53 -55.57
N PHE A 114 -10.04 -12.78 -56.19
CA PHE A 114 -8.75 -12.33 -55.67
C PHE A 114 -8.72 -10.81 -55.47
N LEU A 115 -9.09 -10.02 -56.48
CA LEU A 115 -9.14 -8.55 -56.43
C LEU A 115 -10.13 -8.05 -55.37
N GLY A 116 -11.27 -8.73 -55.21
CA GLY A 116 -12.31 -8.43 -54.22
C GLY A 116 -12.04 -9.01 -52.83
N ASN A 117 -10.84 -9.55 -52.56
CA ASN A 117 -10.53 -10.24 -51.29
C ASN A 117 -11.54 -11.29 -50.91
N GLN A 118 -12.04 -12.04 -51.88
CA GLN A 118 -12.92 -13.19 -51.70
C GLN A 118 -12.14 -14.49 -51.80
N PRO A 119 -12.64 -15.61 -51.21
CA PRO A 119 -12.03 -16.92 -51.39
C PRO A 119 -12.12 -17.36 -52.86
N ILE A 120 -10.99 -17.78 -53.42
CA ILE A 120 -10.90 -18.30 -54.79
C ILE A 120 -11.31 -19.79 -54.88
N SER A 121 -11.75 -20.26 -56.05
CA SER A 121 -12.16 -21.66 -56.25
C SER A 121 -10.98 -22.58 -56.48
N ALA A 122 -9.87 -22.07 -57.03
CA ALA A 122 -8.62 -22.84 -57.24
C ALA A 122 -7.98 -23.35 -55.95
N ARG A 123 -8.36 -22.81 -54.79
CA ARG A 123 -7.84 -23.20 -53.49
C ARG A 123 -8.89 -23.81 -52.59
N ALA A 124 -8.59 -24.95 -51.92
CA ALA A 124 -9.49 -25.55 -50.98
C ALA A 124 -9.87 -24.58 -49.85
N PRO A 125 -11.18 -24.44 -49.53
CA PRO A 125 -11.68 -23.40 -48.62
C PRO A 125 -11.49 -23.76 -47.13
N GLY A 126 -10.30 -23.53 -46.57
CA GLY A 126 -10.05 -23.67 -45.12
C GLY A 126 -10.73 -22.55 -44.32
N THR A 127 -11.17 -22.87 -43.07
CA THR A 127 -11.85 -21.90 -42.17
C THR A 127 -11.00 -20.64 -41.92
N TYR A 128 -9.71 -20.81 -41.63
CA TYR A 128 -8.77 -19.70 -41.39
C TYR A 128 -8.66 -18.78 -42.62
N TYR A 129 -8.58 -19.38 -43.83
CA TYR A 129 -8.50 -18.62 -45.08
C TYR A 129 -9.75 -17.77 -45.32
N ARG A 130 -10.95 -18.33 -45.03
CA ARG A 130 -12.22 -17.56 -45.10
C ARG A 130 -12.28 -16.42 -44.14
N ILE A 131 -11.88 -16.63 -42.87
CA ILE A 131 -11.81 -15.56 -41.84
C ILE A 131 -10.82 -14.48 -42.25
N GLN A 132 -9.65 -14.84 -42.76
CA GLN A 132 -8.64 -13.88 -43.22
C GLN A 132 -9.18 -12.99 -44.36
N LYS A 133 -9.87 -13.57 -45.33
CA LYS A 133 -10.47 -12.81 -46.43
C LYS A 133 -11.63 -11.94 -45.98
N PHE A 134 -12.47 -12.46 -45.08
CA PHE A 134 -13.58 -11.70 -44.48
C PHE A 134 -13.04 -10.50 -43.68
N SER A 135 -12.04 -10.69 -42.83
CA SER A 135 -11.48 -9.61 -42.01
C SER A 135 -10.82 -8.52 -42.85
N ARG A 136 -10.09 -8.89 -43.93
CA ARG A 136 -9.50 -7.91 -44.86
C ARG A 136 -10.57 -7.07 -45.58
N ARG A 137 -11.66 -7.71 -46.01
CA ARG A 137 -12.75 -7.04 -46.70
C ARG A 137 -13.56 -6.11 -45.79
N ASN A 138 -13.77 -6.53 -44.53
CA ASN A 138 -14.63 -5.84 -43.57
C ASN A 138 -13.85 -5.13 -42.46
N ARG A 139 -12.57 -4.78 -42.66
CA ARG A 139 -11.68 -4.22 -41.62
C ARG A 139 -12.26 -2.98 -40.91
N VAL A 140 -12.94 -2.11 -41.66
CA VAL A 140 -13.53 -0.89 -41.10
C VAL A 140 -14.75 -1.24 -40.22
N ALA A 141 -15.62 -2.12 -40.68
CA ALA A 141 -16.78 -2.58 -39.88
C ALA A 141 -16.35 -3.32 -38.62
N LEU A 142 -15.34 -4.21 -38.70
CA LEU A 142 -14.79 -4.91 -37.55
C LEU A 142 -14.12 -3.94 -36.56
N GLY A 143 -13.42 -2.92 -37.07
CA GLY A 143 -12.85 -1.85 -36.24
C GLY A 143 -13.94 -1.05 -35.50
N ALA A 144 -15.03 -0.71 -36.20
CA ALA A 144 -16.17 -0.04 -35.56
C ALA A 144 -16.85 -0.89 -34.49
N VAL A 145 -17.07 -2.18 -34.76
CA VAL A 145 -17.61 -3.12 -33.74
C VAL A 145 -16.70 -3.22 -32.53
N ALA A 146 -15.38 -3.35 -32.73
CA ALA A 146 -14.43 -3.40 -31.64
C ALA A 146 -14.46 -2.11 -30.77
N LEU A 147 -14.52 -0.95 -31.40
CA LEU A 147 -14.66 0.33 -30.68
C LEU A 147 -15.96 0.42 -29.88
N ILE A 148 -17.08 -0.04 -30.45
CA ILE A 148 -18.37 -0.07 -29.75
C ILE A 148 -18.30 -0.99 -28.53
N VAL A 149 -17.68 -2.17 -28.65
CA VAL A 149 -17.52 -3.10 -27.53
C VAL A 149 -16.64 -2.49 -26.44
N ILE A 150 -15.50 -1.87 -26.80
CA ILE A 150 -14.63 -1.18 -25.84
C ILE A 150 -15.37 -0.04 -25.14
N ALA A 151 -16.12 0.77 -25.89
CA ALA A 151 -16.92 1.85 -25.32
C ALA A 151 -18.01 1.32 -24.37
N LEU A 152 -18.69 0.23 -24.75
CA LEU A 152 -19.71 -0.40 -23.90
C LEU A 152 -19.13 -0.96 -22.59
N VAL A 153 -18.00 -1.66 -22.68
CA VAL A 153 -17.28 -2.16 -21.50
C VAL A 153 -16.79 -1.02 -20.63
N GLY A 154 -16.24 0.04 -21.24
CA GLY A 154 -15.79 1.22 -20.50
C GLY A 154 -16.93 1.94 -19.78
N THR A 155 -18.08 2.13 -20.46
CA THR A 155 -19.26 2.79 -19.86
C THR A 155 -19.90 1.94 -18.76
N THR A 156 -20.03 0.63 -18.95
CA THR A 156 -20.60 -0.26 -17.94
C THR A 156 -19.72 -0.34 -16.70
N THR A 157 -18.40 -0.48 -16.86
CA THR A 157 -17.46 -0.48 -15.72
C THR A 157 -17.44 0.86 -15.01
N GLY A 158 -17.50 1.97 -15.75
CA GLY A 158 -17.62 3.32 -15.20
C GLY A 158 -18.90 3.51 -14.39
N LEU A 159 -20.03 3.05 -14.92
CA LEU A 159 -21.33 3.12 -14.23
C LEU A 159 -21.34 2.29 -12.93
N VAL A 160 -20.84 1.06 -12.97
CA VAL A 160 -20.76 0.21 -11.76
C VAL A 160 -19.92 0.88 -10.68
N ARG A 161 -18.73 1.38 -11.03
CA ARG A 161 -17.88 2.11 -10.09
C ARG A 161 -18.53 3.38 -9.54
N SER A 162 -19.27 4.10 -10.37
CA SER A 162 -19.99 5.31 -9.94
C SER A 162 -21.11 4.96 -8.95
N LEU A 163 -21.88 3.91 -9.20
CA LEU A 163 -22.95 3.45 -8.30
C LEU A 163 -22.38 2.94 -6.96
N GLU A 164 -21.27 2.20 -6.99
CA GLU A 164 -20.58 1.77 -5.78
C GLU A 164 -20.03 2.97 -4.98
N ALA A 165 -19.43 3.95 -5.65
CA ALA A 165 -18.93 5.16 -5.01
C ALA A 165 -20.07 5.98 -4.39
N GLU A 166 -21.19 6.13 -5.09
CA GLU A 166 -22.38 6.81 -4.56
C GLU A 166 -22.97 6.07 -3.35
N SER A 167 -23.07 4.74 -3.40
CA SER A 167 -23.54 3.93 -2.30
C SER A 167 -22.64 4.09 -1.06
N ARG A 168 -21.32 4.03 -1.24
CA ARG A 168 -20.35 4.27 -0.17
C ARG A 168 -20.47 5.67 0.42
N ALA A 169 -20.54 6.70 -0.43
CA ALA A 169 -20.69 8.08 0.03
C ALA A 169 -21.99 8.29 0.83
N ARG A 170 -23.10 7.67 0.42
CA ARG A 170 -24.37 7.72 1.16
C ARG A 170 -24.26 7.03 2.52
N THR A 171 -23.60 5.87 2.59
CA THR A 171 -23.37 5.16 3.86
C THR A 171 -22.49 5.99 4.79
N GLU A 172 -21.38 6.56 4.29
CA GLU A 172 -20.51 7.43 5.07
C GLU A 172 -21.21 8.69 5.57
N ALA A 173 -22.03 9.32 4.72
CA ALA A 173 -22.83 10.49 5.12
C ALA A 173 -23.87 10.12 6.20
N ARG A 174 -24.51 8.96 6.10
CA ARG A 174 -25.42 8.46 7.12
C ARG A 174 -24.70 8.22 8.45
N ILE A 175 -23.58 7.52 8.42
CA ILE A 175 -22.75 7.28 9.61
C ILE A 175 -22.33 8.61 10.25
N ALA A 176 -21.86 9.56 9.47
CA ALA A 176 -21.46 10.88 9.98
C ALA A 176 -22.64 11.64 10.62
N THR A 177 -23.83 11.57 10.02
CA THR A 177 -25.04 12.19 10.54
C THR A 177 -25.45 11.55 11.87
N GLU A 178 -25.47 10.22 11.93
CA GLU A 178 -25.83 9.49 13.16
C GLU A 178 -24.81 9.72 14.28
N ILE A 179 -23.51 9.77 13.95
CA ILE A 179 -22.47 10.14 14.93
C ILE A 179 -22.71 11.55 15.46
N ASN A 180 -22.98 12.53 14.60
CA ASN A 180 -23.25 13.89 15.03
C ASN A 180 -24.51 13.99 15.91
N THR A 181 -25.57 13.25 15.54
CA THR A 181 -26.79 13.17 16.33
C THR A 181 -26.52 12.54 17.70
N PHE A 182 -25.76 11.45 17.73
CA PHE A 182 -25.34 10.82 18.98
C PHE A 182 -24.51 11.74 19.87
N LEU A 183 -23.54 12.48 19.27
CA LEU A 183 -22.71 13.44 20.03
C LEU A 183 -23.54 14.58 20.61
N ASN A 184 -24.52 15.07 19.86
CA ASN A 184 -25.36 16.20 20.32
C ASN A 184 -26.46 15.75 21.30
N ASP A 185 -27.19 14.68 20.97
CA ASP A 185 -28.41 14.30 21.69
C ASP A 185 -28.12 13.37 22.86
N ASP A 186 -27.09 12.52 22.79
CA ASP A 186 -26.76 11.59 23.84
C ASP A 186 -25.57 12.04 24.70
N LEU A 187 -24.45 12.45 24.08
CA LEU A 187 -23.25 12.82 24.82
C LEU A 187 -23.39 14.22 25.47
N LEU A 188 -23.80 15.24 24.69
CA LEU A 188 -23.96 16.59 25.22
C LEU A 188 -25.20 16.72 26.08
N ALA A 189 -26.28 15.99 25.79
CA ALA A 189 -27.46 15.95 26.67
C ALA A 189 -27.15 15.21 27.98
N ALA A 190 -26.37 14.12 27.96
CA ALA A 190 -25.90 13.46 29.19
C ALA A 190 -25.01 14.39 30.06
N ALA A 191 -24.34 15.36 29.43
CA ALA A 191 -23.58 16.40 30.11
C ALA A 191 -24.45 17.57 30.63
N ALA A 192 -25.80 17.52 30.44
CA ALA A 192 -26.67 18.55 30.95
C ALA A 192 -26.77 18.46 32.50
N PRO A 193 -26.77 19.60 33.22
CA PRO A 193 -26.77 19.65 34.67
C PRO A 193 -27.99 18.92 35.32
N GLU A 194 -29.04 18.74 34.56
CA GLU A 194 -30.27 18.09 34.99
C GLU A 194 -30.15 16.57 35.20
N GLU A 195 -29.22 15.91 34.48
CA GLU A 195 -29.02 14.44 34.61
C GLU A 195 -27.88 14.09 35.59
N LEU A 196 -26.76 14.83 35.59
CA LEU A 196 -25.56 14.49 36.35
C LEU A 196 -25.09 15.56 37.37
N GLY A 197 -25.77 16.72 37.47
CA GLY A 197 -25.44 17.80 38.40
C GLY A 197 -24.42 18.80 37.79
N SER A 198 -23.94 19.76 38.60
CA SER A 198 -23.12 20.90 38.13
C SER A 198 -21.61 20.59 37.98
N ASP A 199 -21.13 19.44 38.43
CA ASP A 199 -19.70 19.07 38.43
C ASP A 199 -19.45 17.80 37.61
N ILE A 200 -19.84 17.87 36.34
CA ILE A 200 -19.78 16.73 35.40
C ILE A 200 -18.39 16.60 34.80
N ARG A 201 -17.81 15.41 34.92
CA ARG A 201 -16.60 15.06 34.17
C ARG A 201 -16.97 14.53 32.78
N VAL A 202 -16.11 14.82 31.78
CA VAL A 202 -16.28 14.27 30.42
C VAL A 202 -16.43 12.74 30.43
N ARG A 203 -15.75 12.06 31.35
CA ARG A 203 -15.85 10.61 31.52
C ARG A 203 -17.28 10.17 31.85
N ASP A 204 -17.94 10.85 32.82
CA ASP A 204 -19.27 10.47 33.28
C ASP A 204 -20.31 10.57 32.15
N ALA A 205 -20.19 11.60 31.32
CA ALA A 205 -21.02 11.77 30.12
C ALA A 205 -20.73 10.68 29.07
N LEU A 206 -19.47 10.28 28.90
CA LEU A 206 -19.10 9.18 28.00
C LEU A 206 -19.66 7.83 28.48
N ASP A 207 -19.64 7.57 29.79
CA ASP A 207 -20.17 6.33 30.37
C ASP A 207 -21.68 6.22 30.17
N VAL A 208 -22.43 7.31 30.37
CA VAL A 208 -23.89 7.36 30.10
C VAL A 208 -24.17 7.15 28.62
N ALA A 209 -23.40 7.80 27.73
CA ALA A 209 -23.55 7.64 26.29
C ALA A 209 -23.22 6.20 25.85
N ALA A 210 -22.14 5.62 26.38
CA ALA A 210 -21.73 4.25 26.07
C ALA A 210 -22.79 3.21 26.44
N ALA A 211 -23.47 3.41 27.58
CA ALA A 211 -24.55 2.51 28.04
C ALA A 211 -25.81 2.51 27.13
N ARG A 212 -26.02 3.59 26.36
CA ARG A 212 -27.17 3.74 25.46
C ARG A 212 -26.94 3.21 24.05
N ILE A 213 -25.68 2.95 23.65
CA ILE A 213 -25.32 2.61 22.27
C ILE A 213 -26.05 1.39 21.75
N GLU A 214 -26.04 0.30 22.51
CA GLU A 214 -26.61 -0.99 22.08
C GLU A 214 -28.10 -0.87 21.74
N SER A 215 -28.88 -0.25 22.61
CA SER A 215 -30.31 -0.05 22.37
C SER A 215 -30.64 0.96 21.28
N ARG A 216 -29.72 1.90 20.99
CA ARG A 216 -29.90 2.94 19.98
C ARG A 216 -29.57 2.50 18.55
N PHE A 217 -28.60 1.60 18.40
CA PHE A 217 -28.08 1.19 17.10
C PHE A 217 -28.25 -0.29 16.81
N ASP A 218 -29.21 -0.98 17.48
CA ASP A 218 -29.47 -2.43 17.33
C ASP A 218 -29.66 -2.83 15.83
N ASP A 219 -30.34 -1.98 15.05
CA ASP A 219 -30.57 -2.18 13.62
C ASP A 219 -29.52 -1.53 12.70
N LEU A 220 -28.45 -0.95 13.27
CA LEU A 220 -27.45 -0.16 12.53
C LEU A 220 -26.02 -0.53 12.97
N PRO A 221 -25.57 -1.79 12.73
CA PRO A 221 -24.28 -2.27 13.23
C PRO A 221 -23.08 -1.47 12.68
N GLU A 222 -23.20 -0.92 11.45
CA GLU A 222 -22.16 -0.08 10.87
C GLU A 222 -22.00 1.27 11.60
N VAL A 223 -23.08 1.84 12.11
CA VAL A 223 -23.07 3.06 12.91
C VAL A 223 -22.56 2.74 14.32
N GLU A 224 -23.05 1.65 14.93
CA GLU A 224 -22.56 1.19 16.23
C GLU A 224 -21.05 1.00 16.23
N ALA A 225 -20.50 0.33 15.22
CA ALA A 225 -19.05 0.13 15.08
C ALA A 225 -18.27 1.45 15.07
N ALA A 226 -18.74 2.42 14.30
CA ALA A 226 -18.08 3.72 14.14
C ALA A 226 -18.15 4.58 15.42
N VAL A 227 -19.31 4.58 16.09
CA VAL A 227 -19.51 5.27 17.37
C VAL A 227 -18.62 4.66 18.45
N ARG A 228 -18.62 3.31 18.58
CA ARG A 228 -17.76 2.60 19.53
C ARG A 228 -16.27 2.84 19.30
N MET A 229 -15.82 2.89 18.03
CA MET A 229 -14.44 3.25 17.70
C MET A 229 -14.10 4.67 18.21
N THR A 230 -15.01 5.62 18.00
CA THR A 230 -14.83 7.01 18.44
C THR A 230 -14.76 7.10 19.97
N LEU A 231 -15.65 6.41 20.68
CA LEU A 231 -15.63 6.35 22.16
C LEU A 231 -14.37 5.66 22.67
N GLY A 232 -13.97 4.55 22.07
CA GLY A 232 -12.76 3.83 22.46
C GLY A 232 -11.51 4.70 22.35
N ARG A 233 -11.38 5.46 21.25
CA ARG A 233 -10.30 6.46 21.08
C ARG A 233 -10.38 7.57 22.13
N THR A 234 -11.58 8.01 22.48
CA THR A 234 -11.78 9.06 23.49
C THR A 234 -11.42 8.55 24.87
N TYR A 235 -11.88 7.37 25.26
CA TYR A 235 -11.47 6.74 26.52
C TYR A 235 -9.96 6.52 26.61
N ALA A 236 -9.31 6.07 25.52
CA ALA A 236 -7.86 5.91 25.49
C ALA A 236 -7.13 7.24 25.75
N ARG A 237 -7.61 8.36 25.17
CA ARG A 237 -7.07 9.70 25.41
C ARG A 237 -7.28 10.19 26.86
N LEU A 238 -8.31 9.71 27.52
CA LEU A 238 -8.58 9.98 28.93
C LEU A 238 -7.88 9.00 29.87
N ALA A 239 -7.00 8.15 29.33
CA ALA A 239 -6.31 7.06 30.04
C ALA A 239 -7.24 6.04 30.70
N ASP A 240 -8.50 5.95 30.25
CA ASP A 240 -9.42 4.91 30.64
C ASP A 240 -9.31 3.70 29.67
N TYR A 241 -8.24 2.97 29.87
CA TYR A 241 -7.87 1.89 28.93
C TYR A 241 -8.83 0.70 28.98
N ALA A 242 -9.48 0.45 30.12
CA ALA A 242 -10.46 -0.65 30.27
C ALA A 242 -11.71 -0.39 29.40
N ASN A 243 -12.29 0.80 29.52
CA ASN A 243 -13.43 1.20 28.70
C ASN A 243 -13.03 1.34 27.23
N ALA A 244 -11.82 1.87 26.92
CA ALA A 244 -11.29 1.91 25.57
C ALA A 244 -11.23 0.52 24.93
N GLN A 245 -10.69 -0.47 25.64
CA GLN A 245 -10.61 -1.87 25.21
C GLN A 245 -11.99 -2.44 24.90
N THR A 246 -12.94 -2.27 25.81
CA THR A 246 -14.31 -2.75 25.65
C THR A 246 -14.98 -2.20 24.39
N GLN A 247 -14.87 -0.89 24.17
CA GLN A 247 -15.49 -0.26 23.01
C GLN A 247 -14.81 -0.65 21.71
N LEU A 248 -13.47 -0.68 21.66
CA LEU A 248 -12.73 -1.03 20.45
C LEU A 248 -12.88 -2.51 20.06
N VAL A 249 -12.91 -3.43 21.04
CA VAL A 249 -13.15 -4.86 20.76
C VAL A 249 -14.52 -5.06 20.12
N ARG A 250 -15.56 -4.48 20.73
CA ARG A 250 -16.92 -4.58 20.19
C ARG A 250 -17.03 -3.91 18.80
N SER A 251 -16.38 -2.78 18.61
CA SER A 251 -16.28 -2.13 17.30
C SER A 251 -15.62 -3.04 16.26
N LYS A 252 -14.53 -3.75 16.60
CA LYS A 252 -13.85 -4.70 15.69
C LYS A 252 -14.76 -5.87 15.32
N GLU A 253 -15.48 -6.44 16.28
CA GLU A 253 -16.43 -7.54 16.03
C GLU A 253 -17.48 -7.14 15.00
N LEU A 254 -18.13 -5.98 15.21
CA LEU A 254 -19.15 -5.45 14.32
C LEU A 254 -18.59 -5.14 12.92
N ALA A 255 -17.45 -4.44 12.87
CA ALA A 255 -16.79 -4.10 11.60
C ALA A 255 -16.37 -5.36 10.82
N LEU A 256 -15.88 -6.39 11.52
CA LEU A 256 -15.50 -7.65 10.90
C LEU A 256 -16.71 -8.40 10.33
N ALA A 257 -17.81 -8.42 11.05
CA ALA A 257 -19.05 -9.06 10.61
C ALA A 257 -19.68 -8.37 9.41
N GLU A 258 -19.68 -7.02 9.40
CA GLU A 258 -20.34 -6.22 8.37
C GLU A 258 -19.47 -6.06 7.10
N TYR A 259 -18.16 -5.85 7.25
CA TYR A 259 -17.29 -5.45 6.15
C TYR A 259 -16.21 -6.49 5.79
N GLY A 260 -15.97 -7.45 6.68
CA GLY A 260 -14.89 -8.43 6.52
C GLY A 260 -13.51 -7.90 6.94
N PRO A 261 -12.48 -8.79 6.94
CA PRO A 261 -11.18 -8.50 7.54
C PRO A 261 -10.32 -7.50 6.76
N SER A 262 -10.52 -7.36 5.45
CA SER A 262 -9.69 -6.51 4.59
C SER A 262 -10.30 -5.12 4.33
N ASP A 263 -11.48 -4.82 4.88
CA ASP A 263 -12.09 -3.51 4.69
C ASP A 263 -11.32 -2.43 5.48
N PRO A 264 -11.09 -1.24 4.91
CA PRO A 264 -10.39 -0.13 5.57
C PRO A 264 -10.94 0.23 6.96
N ARG A 265 -12.24 0.06 7.20
CA ARG A 265 -12.88 0.33 8.49
C ARG A 265 -12.49 -0.69 9.54
N THR A 266 -12.50 -1.98 9.21
CA THR A 266 -12.02 -3.06 10.09
C THR A 266 -10.55 -2.89 10.42
N LEU A 267 -9.73 -2.57 9.40
CA LEU A 267 -8.30 -2.31 9.56
C LEU A 267 -8.03 -1.06 10.42
N SER A 268 -8.93 -0.06 10.39
CA SER A 268 -8.81 1.11 11.24
C SER A 268 -9.05 0.79 12.72
N VAL A 269 -10.06 -0.03 13.03
CA VAL A 269 -10.29 -0.48 14.42
C VAL A 269 -9.15 -1.37 14.91
N THR A 270 -8.64 -2.25 14.04
CA THR A 270 -7.47 -3.09 14.37
C THR A 270 -6.23 -2.24 14.67
N HIS A 271 -6.00 -1.17 13.92
CA HIS A 271 -4.95 -0.20 14.20
C HIS A 271 -5.12 0.48 15.58
N GLU A 272 -6.33 0.95 15.89
CA GLU A 272 -6.61 1.58 17.20
C GLU A 272 -6.40 0.62 18.37
N LEU A 273 -6.81 -0.66 18.22
CA LEU A 273 -6.52 -1.70 19.22
C LEU A 273 -5.01 -1.92 19.38
N GLY A 274 -4.26 -1.90 18.28
CA GLY A 274 -2.80 -1.97 18.32
C GLY A 274 -2.17 -0.79 19.06
N LEU A 275 -2.67 0.43 18.83
CA LEU A 275 -2.23 1.62 19.57
C LEU A 275 -2.56 1.52 21.06
N LEU A 276 -3.78 1.05 21.40
CA LEU A 276 -4.17 0.83 22.78
C LEU A 276 -3.28 -0.22 23.46
N ALA A 277 -2.94 -1.31 22.77
CA ALA A 277 -2.02 -2.31 23.27
C ALA A 277 -0.60 -1.72 23.51
N THR A 278 -0.14 -0.78 22.67
CA THR A 278 1.11 -0.04 22.93
C THR A 278 1.00 0.81 24.20
N LEU A 279 -0.11 1.55 24.38
CA LEU A 279 -0.33 2.40 25.56
C LEU A 279 -0.45 1.60 26.86
N THR A 280 -0.86 0.35 26.77
CA THR A 280 -0.97 -0.60 27.90
C THR A 280 0.21 -1.57 27.97
N GLU A 281 1.30 -1.25 27.25
CA GLU A 281 2.58 -1.96 27.25
C GLU A 281 2.50 -3.44 26.84
N ARG A 282 1.41 -3.84 26.18
CA ARG A 282 1.23 -5.17 25.59
C ARG A 282 1.85 -5.22 24.19
N TYR A 283 3.16 -4.99 24.13
CA TYR A 283 3.88 -4.73 22.87
C TYR A 283 3.84 -5.88 21.86
N ALA A 284 3.84 -7.14 22.31
CA ALA A 284 3.73 -8.29 21.43
C ALA A 284 2.32 -8.40 20.78
N GLU A 285 1.29 -8.06 21.53
CA GLU A 285 -0.09 -7.99 21.02
C GLU A 285 -0.25 -6.80 20.05
N SER A 286 0.30 -5.65 20.43
CA SER A 286 0.37 -4.45 19.59
C SER A 286 1.03 -4.75 18.24
N GLU A 287 2.21 -5.37 18.25
CA GLU A 287 2.93 -5.74 17.02
C GLU A 287 2.06 -6.60 16.10
N ASN A 288 1.38 -7.61 16.64
CA ASN A 288 0.53 -8.48 15.83
C ASN A 288 -0.63 -7.73 15.18
N MET A 289 -1.34 -6.89 15.95
CA MET A 289 -2.47 -6.09 15.47
C MET A 289 -2.03 -5.04 14.45
N LEU A 290 -0.94 -4.33 14.72
CA LEU A 290 -0.43 -3.31 13.81
C LEU A 290 0.14 -3.91 12.53
N ARG A 291 0.74 -5.10 12.58
CA ARG A 291 1.16 -5.85 11.40
C ARG A 291 -0.04 -6.28 10.56
N GLU A 292 -1.10 -6.85 11.17
CA GLU A 292 -2.37 -7.19 10.49
C GLU A 292 -2.94 -5.96 9.77
N ALA A 293 -3.05 -4.84 10.47
CA ALA A 293 -3.57 -3.59 9.92
C ALA A 293 -2.67 -3.02 8.80
N TYR A 294 -1.35 -3.08 8.97
CA TYR A 294 -0.38 -2.63 7.96
C TYR A 294 -0.46 -3.45 6.67
N GLU A 295 -0.42 -4.78 6.79
CA GLU A 295 -0.48 -5.66 5.62
C GLU A 295 -1.79 -5.49 4.85
N GLY A 296 -2.93 -5.40 5.56
CA GLY A 296 -4.23 -5.14 4.96
C GLY A 296 -4.30 -3.78 4.27
N ARG A 297 -3.87 -2.70 4.94
CA ARG A 297 -3.82 -1.35 4.35
C ARG A 297 -2.87 -1.26 3.16
N ARG A 298 -1.73 -1.94 3.22
CA ARG A 298 -0.79 -2.01 2.09
C ARG A 298 -1.40 -2.65 0.85
N GLN A 299 -2.21 -3.70 1.02
CA GLN A 299 -2.89 -4.39 -0.09
C GLN A 299 -4.05 -3.57 -0.66
N THR A 300 -4.81 -2.89 0.19
CA THR A 300 -6.05 -2.20 -0.20
C THR A 300 -5.84 -0.74 -0.60
N LEU A 301 -4.94 -0.04 0.07
CA LEU A 301 -4.68 1.40 -0.12
C LEU A 301 -3.32 1.68 -0.79
N GLY A 302 -2.41 0.71 -0.76
CA GLY A 302 -1.03 0.90 -1.20
C GLY A 302 -0.09 1.33 -0.06
N MET A 303 1.21 1.10 -0.27
CA MET A 303 2.22 1.34 0.76
C MET A 303 2.47 2.83 1.05
N ASP A 304 2.21 3.71 0.09
CA ASP A 304 2.41 5.16 0.22
C ASP A 304 1.16 5.91 0.71
N HIS A 305 0.06 5.21 1.01
CA HIS A 305 -1.13 5.85 1.54
C HIS A 305 -0.89 6.36 2.98
N PRO A 306 -1.36 7.57 3.36
CA PRO A 306 -1.12 8.14 4.70
C PRO A 306 -1.47 7.20 5.86
N ALA A 307 -2.60 6.49 5.78
CA ALA A 307 -3.02 5.53 6.82
C ALA A 307 -2.09 4.30 6.89
N THR A 308 -1.51 3.87 5.76
CA THR A 308 -0.54 2.77 5.74
C THR A 308 0.76 3.20 6.41
N LEU A 309 1.24 4.41 6.09
CA LEU A 309 2.43 5.00 6.71
C LEU A 309 2.25 5.23 8.22
N GLU A 310 1.05 5.61 8.66
CA GLU A 310 0.72 5.76 10.08
C GLU A 310 0.80 4.43 10.82
N THR A 311 0.24 3.38 10.24
CA THR A 311 0.26 2.03 10.85
C THR A 311 1.65 1.45 10.92
N GLU A 312 2.45 1.62 9.86
CA GLU A 312 3.83 1.16 9.83
C GLU A 312 4.70 1.88 10.86
N PHE A 313 4.50 3.19 11.03
CA PHE A 313 5.16 3.97 12.08
C PHE A 313 4.80 3.44 13.48
N ALA A 314 3.52 3.18 13.75
CA ALA A 314 3.08 2.60 15.01
C ALA A 314 3.66 1.19 15.23
N HIS A 315 3.70 0.38 14.16
CA HIS A 315 4.33 -0.95 14.18
C HIS A 315 5.83 -0.89 14.53
N ALA A 316 6.55 0.09 13.95
CA ALA A 316 7.96 0.32 14.27
C ALA A 316 8.17 0.68 15.76
N ILE A 317 7.26 1.47 16.35
CA ILE A 317 7.28 1.78 17.79
C ILE A 317 7.12 0.49 18.60
N ALA A 318 6.09 -0.33 18.32
CA ALA A 318 5.84 -1.57 19.05
C ALA A 318 7.02 -2.56 19.01
N ILE A 319 7.77 -2.60 17.89
CA ILE A 319 9.00 -3.40 17.75
C ILE A 319 10.15 -2.79 18.58
N GLY A 320 10.29 -1.46 18.56
CA GLY A 320 11.33 -0.76 19.33
C GLY A 320 11.17 -0.94 20.83
N GLU A 321 9.93 -0.85 21.34
CA GLU A 321 9.60 -1.05 22.76
C GLU A 321 9.90 -2.49 23.25
N GLN A 322 9.97 -3.46 22.33
CA GLN A 322 10.40 -4.82 22.63
C GLN A 322 11.95 -4.98 22.62
N GLY A 323 12.71 -3.87 22.47
CA GLY A 323 14.17 -3.90 22.40
C GLY A 323 14.76 -4.35 21.05
N ARG A 324 13.94 -4.55 20.03
CA ARG A 324 14.37 -4.93 18.67
C ARG A 324 14.80 -3.70 17.86
N TYR A 325 15.73 -2.92 18.41
CA TYR A 325 16.08 -1.59 17.90
C TYR A 325 16.55 -1.55 16.45
N LYS A 326 17.34 -2.54 15.98
CA LYS A 326 17.83 -2.58 14.59
C LYS A 326 16.71 -2.81 13.57
N GLU A 327 15.69 -3.54 13.96
CA GLU A 327 14.51 -3.78 13.11
C GLU A 327 13.62 -2.54 13.07
N ALA A 328 13.36 -1.95 14.24
CA ALA A 328 12.62 -0.69 14.35
C ALA A 328 13.30 0.44 13.56
N GLU A 329 14.63 0.58 13.62
CA GLU A 329 15.39 1.58 12.88
C GLU A 329 15.12 1.49 11.36
N ARG A 330 15.17 0.28 10.82
CA ARG A 330 14.89 0.07 9.38
C ARG A 330 13.50 0.52 8.99
N LEU A 331 12.49 0.18 9.79
CA LEU A 331 11.11 0.58 9.54
C LEU A 331 10.92 2.10 9.69
N PHE A 332 11.51 2.72 10.73
CA PHE A 332 11.45 4.17 10.92
C PHE A 332 12.10 4.93 9.76
N VAL A 333 13.25 4.48 9.27
CA VAL A 333 13.93 5.10 8.12
C VAL A 333 13.06 4.99 6.86
N ASP A 334 12.55 3.80 6.56
CA ASP A 334 11.73 3.57 5.36
C ASP A 334 10.43 4.39 5.40
N VAL A 335 9.69 4.37 6.51
CA VAL A 335 8.45 5.14 6.63
C VAL A 335 8.69 6.65 6.60
N LEU A 336 9.81 7.12 7.14
CA LEU A 336 10.19 8.54 7.11
C LEU A 336 10.53 8.99 5.69
N GLU A 337 11.30 8.22 4.93
CA GLU A 337 11.65 8.53 3.54
C GLU A 337 10.40 8.60 2.65
N ARG A 338 9.49 7.64 2.81
CA ARG A 338 8.22 7.64 2.09
C ARG A 338 7.33 8.81 2.51
N SER A 339 7.28 9.14 3.80
CA SER A 339 6.53 10.30 4.29
C SER A 339 7.05 11.63 3.72
N ARG A 340 8.37 11.79 3.63
CA ARG A 340 9.00 12.96 2.99
C ARG A 340 8.60 13.10 1.52
N ARG A 341 8.51 11.98 0.81
CA ARG A 341 8.12 11.96 -0.61
C ARG A 341 6.64 12.27 -0.82
N VAL A 342 5.75 11.72 0.04
CA VAL A 342 4.30 11.79 -0.14
C VAL A 342 3.71 13.05 0.46
N LEU A 343 4.09 13.38 1.69
CA LEU A 343 3.52 14.47 2.47
C LEU A 343 4.38 15.75 2.38
N GLY A 344 5.65 15.59 2.08
CA GLY A 344 6.64 16.66 2.13
C GLY A 344 7.46 16.66 3.43
N PRO A 345 8.65 17.28 3.40
CA PRO A 345 9.58 17.29 4.53
C PRO A 345 9.10 18.14 5.73
N ASP A 346 8.25 19.14 5.48
CA ASP A 346 7.76 20.08 6.51
C ASP A 346 6.38 19.71 7.05
N HIS A 347 5.79 18.63 6.56
CA HIS A 347 4.49 18.17 7.04
C HIS A 347 4.59 17.65 8.47
N GLU A 348 3.64 18.03 9.35
CA GLU A 348 3.61 17.64 10.76
C GLU A 348 3.86 16.14 10.97
N GLN A 349 3.14 15.31 10.24
CA GLN A 349 3.26 13.85 10.33
C GLN A 349 4.67 13.33 9.94
N THR A 350 5.34 13.99 8.98
CA THR A 350 6.72 13.65 8.60
C THR A 350 7.68 13.98 9.75
N LEU A 351 7.49 15.11 10.39
CA LEU A 351 8.34 15.54 11.51
C LEU A 351 8.08 14.71 12.77
N VAL A 352 6.83 14.31 13.03
CA VAL A 352 6.49 13.34 14.08
C VAL A 352 7.19 11.98 13.86
N ARG A 353 7.25 11.50 12.61
CA ARG A 353 7.97 10.26 12.29
C ARG A 353 9.48 10.40 12.42
N ALA A 354 10.02 11.55 12.02
CA ALA A 354 11.43 11.86 12.26
C ALA A 354 11.75 11.85 13.75
N ARG A 355 10.90 12.50 14.58
CA ARG A 355 11.02 12.49 16.03
C ARG A 355 11.01 11.04 16.58
N GLY A 356 10.13 10.16 16.10
CA GLY A 356 10.10 8.74 16.51
C GLY A 356 11.44 8.03 16.29
N LEU A 357 12.10 8.28 15.15
CA LEU A 357 13.46 7.78 14.90
C LEU A 357 14.48 8.38 15.87
N GLY A 358 14.36 9.68 16.18
CA GLY A 358 15.19 10.34 17.19
C GLY A 358 15.04 9.71 18.57
N VAL A 359 13.80 9.41 18.99
CA VAL A 359 13.52 8.73 20.28
C VAL A 359 14.14 7.31 20.31
N LEU A 360 14.12 6.57 19.20
CA LEU A 360 14.81 5.29 19.10
C LEU A 360 16.32 5.44 19.34
N TYR A 361 16.96 6.45 18.73
CA TYR A 361 18.39 6.71 18.96
C TYR A 361 18.68 7.18 20.39
N LEU A 362 17.79 7.98 20.98
CA LEU A 362 17.88 8.36 22.39
C LEU A 362 17.83 7.12 23.31
N SER A 363 16.90 6.20 23.06
CA SER A 363 16.75 4.95 23.83
C SER A 363 17.95 4.02 23.72
N THR A 364 18.66 4.05 22.57
CA THR A 364 19.90 3.27 22.36
C THR A 364 21.17 3.99 22.80
N GLY A 365 21.07 5.21 23.32
CA GLY A 365 22.21 6.03 23.76
C GLY A 365 22.98 6.70 22.60
N ASP A 366 22.48 6.66 21.35
CA ASP A 366 23.15 7.29 20.20
C ASP A 366 22.73 8.77 20.08
N MET A 367 23.26 9.58 20.99
CA MET A 367 22.97 11.04 21.05
C MET A 367 23.45 11.78 19.80
N THR A 368 24.48 11.24 19.12
CA THR A 368 25.04 11.89 17.92
C THR A 368 24.06 11.86 16.74
N LYS A 369 23.23 10.81 16.66
CA LYS A 369 22.16 10.70 15.68
C LYS A 369 20.86 11.36 16.15
N ALA A 370 20.51 11.25 17.44
CA ALA A 370 19.26 11.79 17.99
C ALA A 370 19.18 13.32 17.90
N ARG A 371 20.23 14.02 18.32
CA ARG A 371 20.27 15.48 18.41
C ARG A 371 19.91 16.20 17.11
N PRO A 372 20.57 15.97 15.96
CA PRO A 372 20.25 16.70 14.74
C PRO A 372 18.80 16.46 14.26
N ILE A 373 18.24 15.29 14.55
CA ILE A 373 16.85 14.96 14.22
C ILE A 373 15.90 15.82 15.07
N PHE A 374 16.14 15.93 16.38
CA PHE A 374 15.29 16.73 17.25
C PHE A 374 15.43 18.24 17.00
N GLU A 375 16.65 18.73 16.70
CA GLU A 375 16.89 20.14 16.33
C GLU A 375 16.14 20.49 15.02
N ASP A 376 16.21 19.64 13.99
CA ASP A 376 15.49 19.84 12.73
C ASP A 376 13.97 19.77 12.94
N ALA A 377 13.49 18.74 13.64
CA ALA A 377 12.07 18.57 13.91
C ALA A 377 11.48 19.74 14.70
N TYR A 378 12.15 20.15 15.80
CA TYR A 378 11.74 21.30 16.61
C TYR A 378 11.69 22.59 15.79
N THR A 379 12.76 22.90 15.05
CA THR A 379 12.85 24.13 14.27
C THR A 379 11.73 24.22 13.23
N ARG A 380 11.47 23.13 12.51
CA ARG A 380 10.44 23.08 11.49
C ARG A 380 9.03 23.09 12.08
N LEU A 381 8.75 22.29 13.12
CA LEU A 381 7.44 22.29 13.79
C LEU A 381 7.12 23.68 14.37
N ARG A 382 8.08 24.31 15.05
CA ARG A 382 7.90 25.66 15.58
C ARG A 382 7.55 26.69 14.50
N SER A 383 8.20 26.59 13.34
CA SER A 383 7.96 27.51 12.22
C SER A 383 6.67 27.26 11.44
N THR A 384 6.22 26.01 11.35
CA THR A 384 5.07 25.62 10.52
C THR A 384 3.74 25.60 11.27
N ILE A 385 3.73 25.10 12.51
CA ILE A 385 2.51 24.91 13.30
C ILE A 385 2.54 25.62 14.65
N GLY A 386 3.65 26.29 14.98
CA GLY A 386 3.78 27.10 16.20
C GLY A 386 4.24 26.30 17.42
N VAL A 387 4.66 27.06 18.46
CA VAL A 387 5.23 26.48 19.68
C VAL A 387 4.18 25.81 20.58
N GLN A 388 2.92 26.26 20.51
CA GLN A 388 1.83 25.71 21.34
C GLN A 388 1.31 24.34 20.87
N ASN A 389 1.71 23.89 19.68
CA ASN A 389 1.30 22.58 19.18
C ASN A 389 1.95 21.46 20.01
N PRO A 390 1.18 20.42 20.41
CA PRO A 390 1.71 19.27 21.17
C PRO A 390 2.94 18.60 20.54
N ALA A 391 3.00 18.48 19.21
CA ALA A 391 4.14 17.88 18.53
C ALA A 391 5.41 18.74 18.69
N THR A 392 5.28 20.07 18.67
CA THR A 392 6.40 20.98 18.90
C THR A 392 6.91 20.88 20.35
N LEU A 393 6.00 20.86 21.33
CA LEU A 393 6.36 20.72 22.74
C LEU A 393 7.09 19.39 23.02
N LEU A 394 6.65 18.30 22.40
CA LEU A 394 7.32 17.01 22.51
C LEU A 394 8.73 17.03 21.89
N ALA A 395 8.89 17.66 20.73
CA ALA A 395 10.20 17.79 20.09
C ALA A 395 11.16 18.65 20.92
N MET A 396 10.65 19.72 21.58
CA MET A 396 11.42 20.54 22.53
C MET A 396 11.87 19.73 23.74
N GLN A 397 11.00 18.91 24.32
CA GLN A 397 11.33 18.05 25.46
C GLN A 397 12.41 17.02 25.08
N ASP A 398 12.27 16.34 23.92
CA ASP A 398 13.26 15.35 23.48
C ASP A 398 14.62 16.01 23.20
N LEU A 399 14.62 17.20 22.61
CA LEU A 399 15.85 17.98 22.41
C LEU A 399 16.49 18.34 23.75
N ALA A 400 15.70 18.82 24.70
CA ALA A 400 16.19 19.18 26.03
C ALA A 400 16.79 17.98 26.79
N LEU A 401 16.14 16.81 26.72
CA LEU A 401 16.68 15.56 27.30
C LEU A 401 18.00 15.16 26.64
N THR A 402 18.11 15.35 25.33
CA THR A 402 19.35 15.06 24.59
C THR A 402 20.46 16.03 25.00
N LEU A 403 20.17 17.33 25.09
CA LEU A 403 21.13 18.35 25.55
C LEU A 403 21.57 18.11 27.00
N ARG A 404 20.63 17.73 27.89
CA ARG A 404 20.92 17.35 29.27
C ARG A 404 21.95 16.19 29.31
N SER A 405 21.73 15.14 28.52
CA SER A 405 22.64 13.97 28.46
C SER A 405 24.03 14.32 27.90
N GLN A 406 24.17 15.43 27.18
CA GLN A 406 25.42 15.97 26.64
C GLN A 406 26.06 17.01 27.55
N GLY A 407 25.46 17.34 28.70
CA GLY A 407 25.96 18.34 29.66
C GLY A 407 25.67 19.77 29.28
N GLU A 408 24.83 20.04 28.26
CA GLU A 408 24.39 21.40 27.88
C GLU A 408 23.18 21.83 28.73
N HIS A 409 23.38 21.90 30.06
CA HIS A 409 22.31 22.03 31.04
C HIS A 409 21.54 23.35 30.90
N GLU A 410 22.21 24.47 30.64
CA GLU A 410 21.56 25.78 30.50
C GLU A 410 20.57 25.82 29.35
N ARG A 411 20.97 25.31 28.20
CA ARG A 411 20.06 25.23 27.02
C ARG A 411 18.90 24.24 27.24
N ALA A 412 19.17 23.12 27.91
CA ALA A 412 18.12 22.18 28.28
C ALA A 412 17.10 22.85 29.23
N TYR A 413 17.58 23.64 30.19
CA TYR A 413 16.73 24.35 31.13
C TYR A 413 15.83 25.42 30.43
N GLU A 414 16.38 26.21 29.53
CA GLU A 414 15.62 27.19 28.74
C GLU A 414 14.47 26.51 27.98
N LEU A 415 14.73 25.40 27.30
CA LEU A 415 13.71 24.67 26.56
C LEU A 415 12.64 24.06 27.47
N LEU A 416 13.04 23.40 28.58
CA LEU A 416 12.08 22.79 29.50
C LEU A 416 11.26 23.84 30.28
N ALA A 417 11.84 24.99 30.61
CA ALA A 417 11.12 26.10 31.25
C ALA A 417 10.05 26.68 30.28
N GLU A 418 10.39 26.89 29.00
CA GLU A 418 9.42 27.31 27.97
C GLU A 418 8.31 26.26 27.82
N VAL A 419 8.64 24.97 27.75
CA VAL A 419 7.65 23.85 27.67
C VAL A 419 6.75 23.83 28.90
N PHE A 420 7.30 24.05 30.10
CA PHE A 420 6.54 24.07 31.35
C PHE A 420 5.55 25.24 31.39
N GLU A 421 5.99 26.44 31.06
CA GLU A 421 5.13 27.63 30.99
C GLU A 421 3.97 27.45 30.02
N ILE A 422 4.26 27.01 28.80
CA ILE A 422 3.24 26.76 27.76
C ILE A 422 2.30 25.65 28.18
N SER A 423 2.81 24.50 28.67
CA SER A 423 1.98 23.36 29.08
C SER A 423 1.06 23.73 30.25
N THR A 424 1.55 24.51 31.21
CA THR A 424 0.77 25.01 32.35
C THR A 424 -0.38 25.91 31.85
N SER A 425 -0.07 26.85 30.95
CA SER A 425 -1.07 27.75 30.37
C SER A 425 -2.14 27.03 29.56
N LEU A 426 -1.77 26.01 28.79
CA LEU A 426 -2.69 25.30 27.90
C LEU A 426 -3.52 24.20 28.57
N ARG A 427 -2.94 23.51 29.55
CA ARG A 427 -3.50 22.23 30.08
C ARG A 427 -3.66 22.24 31.60
N GLY A 428 -3.09 23.25 32.29
CA GLY A 428 -3.05 23.33 33.73
C GLY A 428 -1.89 22.53 34.36
N GLU A 429 -1.67 22.83 35.67
CA GLU A 429 -0.54 22.27 36.41
C GLU A 429 -0.67 20.78 36.74
N THR A 430 -1.89 20.28 36.79
CA THR A 430 -2.15 18.86 37.14
C THR A 430 -2.19 17.93 35.94
N HIS A 431 -2.06 18.49 34.73
CA HIS A 431 -2.09 17.66 33.51
C HIS A 431 -0.86 16.73 33.45
N PRO A 432 -1.01 15.43 33.07
CA PRO A 432 0.10 14.47 33.01
C PRO A 432 1.33 14.99 32.26
N GLY A 433 1.14 15.66 31.12
CA GLY A 433 2.24 16.23 30.33
C GLY A 433 2.97 17.36 31.06
N THR A 434 2.27 18.20 31.80
CA THR A 434 2.87 19.27 32.61
C THR A 434 3.69 18.67 33.75
N LEU A 435 3.13 17.70 34.45
CA LEU A 435 3.83 16.97 35.53
C LEU A 435 5.07 16.23 35.04
N MET A 436 5.02 15.67 33.81
CA MET A 436 6.22 15.06 33.22
C MET A 436 7.29 16.08 32.83
N THR A 437 6.89 17.31 32.46
CA THR A 437 7.86 18.42 32.27
C THR A 437 8.49 18.82 33.57
N MET A 438 7.72 18.91 34.68
CA MET A 438 8.25 19.14 36.01
C MET A 438 9.24 18.07 36.44
N ASN A 439 8.93 16.78 36.13
CA ASN A 439 9.85 15.64 36.34
C ASN A 439 11.19 15.84 35.60
N SER A 440 11.14 16.25 34.34
CA SER A 440 12.34 16.51 33.53
C SER A 440 13.14 17.68 34.01
N LEU A 441 12.46 18.77 34.45
CA LEU A 441 13.10 19.92 35.07
C LEU A 441 13.75 19.56 36.41
N GLY A 442 13.07 18.80 37.28
CA GLY A 442 13.61 18.34 38.52
C GLY A 442 14.88 17.52 38.34
N ALA A 443 14.86 16.60 37.36
CA ALA A 443 16.04 15.83 37.00
C ALA A 443 17.21 16.70 36.51
N LEU A 444 16.93 17.72 35.69
CA LEU A 444 17.93 18.64 35.18
C LEU A 444 18.50 19.54 36.30
N LEU A 445 17.65 20.08 37.19
CA LEU A 445 18.07 20.87 38.35
C LEU A 445 19.00 20.04 39.27
N SER A 446 18.69 18.76 39.45
CA SER A 446 19.58 17.84 40.20
C SER A 446 20.93 17.69 39.53
N ASP A 447 21.00 17.50 38.20
CA ASP A 447 22.27 17.44 37.46
C ASP A 447 23.09 18.76 37.53
N MET A 448 22.39 19.91 37.65
CA MET A 448 23.02 21.23 37.84
C MET A 448 23.50 21.45 39.28
N GLY A 449 23.20 20.56 40.21
CA GLY A 449 23.54 20.68 41.62
C GLY A 449 22.53 21.51 42.45
N GLU A 450 21.42 21.97 41.83
CA GLU A 450 20.37 22.77 42.46
C GLU A 450 19.35 21.88 43.21
N GLN A 451 19.86 21.07 44.17
CA GLN A 451 19.11 20.00 44.82
C GLN A 451 17.83 20.48 45.53
N SER A 452 17.90 21.64 46.24
CA SER A 452 16.73 22.20 46.95
C SER A 452 15.61 22.65 46.02
N GLN A 453 15.96 23.15 44.82
CA GLN A 453 14.98 23.54 43.80
C GLN A 453 14.36 22.29 43.17
N ALA A 454 15.17 21.27 42.86
CA ALA A 454 14.70 19.98 42.34
C ALA A 454 13.71 19.32 43.31
N GLU A 455 14.06 19.25 44.61
CA GLU A 455 13.19 18.72 45.65
C GLU A 455 11.85 19.45 45.74
N THR A 456 11.88 20.77 45.84
CA THR A 456 10.66 21.60 45.92
C THR A 456 9.73 21.35 44.73
N LEU A 457 10.28 21.32 43.50
CA LEU A 457 9.52 21.11 42.27
C LEU A 457 8.92 19.72 42.21
N LEU A 458 9.69 18.67 42.56
CA LEU A 458 9.25 17.29 42.50
C LEU A 458 8.26 16.93 43.58
N VAL A 459 8.38 17.46 44.80
CA VAL A 459 7.41 17.31 45.89
C VAL A 459 6.06 17.90 45.49
N ASP A 460 6.06 19.12 44.92
CA ASP A 460 4.85 19.76 44.42
C ASP A 460 4.22 18.93 43.27
N ALA A 461 5.03 18.50 42.32
CA ALA A 461 4.56 17.66 41.19
C ALA A 461 3.96 16.35 41.67
N LEU A 462 4.60 15.67 42.62
CA LEU A 462 4.12 14.39 43.18
C LEU A 462 2.81 14.59 43.97
N ALA A 463 2.70 15.65 44.77
CA ALA A 463 1.46 15.99 45.46
C ALA A 463 0.30 16.23 44.52
N LYS A 464 0.50 16.99 43.43
CA LYS A 464 -0.48 17.23 42.37
C LYS A 464 -0.87 15.95 41.65
N ALA A 465 0.11 15.09 41.30
CA ALA A 465 -0.15 13.82 40.64
C ALA A 465 -1.02 12.89 41.54
N ARG A 466 -0.64 12.73 42.80
CA ARG A 466 -1.37 11.88 43.76
C ARG A 466 -2.80 12.38 44.03
N SER A 467 -3.05 13.70 43.93
CA SER A 467 -4.40 14.27 44.11
C SER A 467 -5.34 14.07 42.92
N THR A 468 -4.82 13.85 41.73
CA THR A 468 -5.61 13.85 40.47
C THR A 468 -5.60 12.53 39.71
N MET A 469 -4.65 11.66 40.01
CA MET A 469 -4.45 10.39 39.30
C MET A 469 -4.64 9.19 40.24
N PRO A 470 -5.07 8.03 39.71
CA PRO A 470 -5.15 6.81 40.50
C PRO A 470 -3.76 6.36 40.99
N SER A 471 -3.73 5.67 42.13
CA SER A 471 -2.49 5.03 42.63
C SER A 471 -1.93 4.10 41.54
N GLY A 472 -0.60 4.13 41.40
CA GLY A 472 0.09 3.34 40.37
C GLY A 472 0.14 3.98 38.98
N HIS A 473 -0.44 5.15 38.77
CA HIS A 473 -0.31 5.84 37.48
C HIS A 473 1.18 6.13 37.15
N THR A 474 1.61 5.85 35.93
CA THR A 474 3.02 5.95 35.48
C THR A 474 3.70 7.29 35.80
N VAL A 475 2.95 8.39 35.77
CA VAL A 475 3.45 9.71 36.14
C VAL A 475 3.85 9.75 37.62
N ILE A 476 3.04 9.16 38.51
CA ILE A 476 3.33 9.09 39.95
C ILE A 476 4.65 8.31 40.15
N THR A 477 4.72 7.13 39.56
CA THR A 477 5.88 6.26 39.69
C THR A 477 7.19 6.94 39.18
N ARG A 478 7.11 7.67 38.07
CA ARG A 478 8.27 8.40 37.54
C ARG A 478 8.69 9.55 38.46
N LEU A 479 7.74 10.27 39.04
CA LEU A 479 8.01 11.34 40.00
C LEU A 479 8.61 10.77 41.31
N GLU A 480 8.12 9.63 41.79
CA GLU A 480 8.65 8.92 42.95
C GLU A 480 10.11 8.55 42.73
N LEU A 481 10.44 7.90 41.61
CA LEU A 481 11.81 7.52 41.26
C LEU A 481 12.74 8.73 41.17
N GLN A 482 12.28 9.81 40.52
CA GLN A 482 13.11 11.02 40.37
C GLN A 482 13.32 11.75 41.69
N LEU A 483 12.29 11.84 42.53
CA LEU A 483 12.41 12.46 43.86
C LEU A 483 13.29 11.60 44.78
N ALA A 484 13.19 10.28 44.71
CA ALA A 484 14.06 9.36 45.44
C ALA A 484 15.52 9.54 45.05
N ASP A 485 15.83 9.68 43.74
CA ASP A 485 17.19 9.99 43.27
C ASP A 485 17.73 11.31 43.84
N VAL A 486 16.87 12.36 43.91
CA VAL A 486 17.24 13.64 44.48
C VAL A 486 17.54 13.50 45.99
N TYR A 487 16.70 12.80 46.74
CA TYR A 487 16.93 12.52 48.17
C TYR A 487 18.23 11.72 48.40
N ASP A 488 18.48 10.72 47.56
CA ASP A 488 19.69 9.90 47.62
C ASP A 488 20.95 10.77 47.39
N THR A 489 20.91 11.66 46.41
CA THR A 489 22.00 12.60 46.11
C THR A 489 22.26 13.55 47.29
N GLN A 490 21.23 13.93 48.06
CA GLN A 490 21.33 14.75 49.26
C GLN A 490 21.76 13.95 50.50
N GLY A 491 21.88 12.59 50.41
CA GLY A 491 22.13 11.73 51.54
C GLY A 491 20.91 11.47 52.43
N LEU A 492 19.71 11.84 52.01
CA LEU A 492 18.45 11.68 52.72
C LEU A 492 17.84 10.30 52.44
N HIS A 493 18.61 9.27 52.68
CA HIS A 493 18.29 7.89 52.30
C HIS A 493 16.98 7.36 52.91
N GLU A 494 16.63 7.78 54.14
CA GLU A 494 15.39 7.38 54.81
C GLU A 494 14.13 7.94 54.12
N LEU A 495 14.25 9.02 53.35
CA LEU A 495 13.17 9.58 52.52
C LEU A 495 13.13 8.98 51.13
N ALA A 496 14.30 8.56 50.60
CA ALA A 496 14.44 7.97 49.28
C ALA A 496 13.89 6.52 49.24
N GLU A 497 14.23 5.70 50.25
CA GLU A 497 13.92 4.27 50.29
C GLU A 497 12.41 3.96 50.08
N PRO A 498 11.46 4.56 50.82
CA PRO A 498 10.02 4.29 50.62
C PRO A 498 9.53 4.64 49.21
N LEU A 499 10.04 5.70 48.62
CA LEU A 499 9.64 6.12 47.25
C LEU A 499 10.15 5.11 46.21
N PHE A 500 11.38 4.63 46.33
CA PHE A 500 11.90 3.59 45.46
C PHE A 500 11.09 2.30 45.57
N LEU A 501 10.74 1.87 46.79
CA LEU A 501 9.96 0.65 47.01
C LEU A 501 8.53 0.75 46.49
N GLU A 502 7.83 1.90 46.71
CA GLU A 502 6.51 2.16 46.16
C GLU A 502 6.55 2.09 44.62
N ALA A 503 7.52 2.75 44.00
CA ALA A 503 7.67 2.79 42.56
C ALA A 503 7.94 1.39 41.95
N VAL A 504 8.88 0.63 42.53
CA VAL A 504 9.18 -0.73 42.04
C VAL A 504 7.99 -1.68 42.22
N THR A 505 7.31 -1.61 43.37
CA THR A 505 6.11 -2.43 43.62
C THR A 505 5.03 -2.11 42.57
N SER A 506 4.77 -0.84 42.35
CA SER A 506 3.78 -0.38 41.34
C SER A 506 4.15 -0.88 39.93
N LEU A 507 5.42 -0.80 39.50
CA LEU A 507 5.88 -1.26 38.20
C LEU A 507 5.79 -2.80 38.07
N ARG A 508 6.14 -3.54 39.12
CA ARG A 508 6.02 -5.01 39.14
C ARG A 508 4.57 -5.47 38.98
N ASP A 509 3.65 -4.82 39.71
CA ASP A 509 2.24 -5.17 39.66
C ASP A 509 1.59 -4.87 38.31
N GLN A 510 2.05 -3.83 37.63
CA GLN A 510 1.48 -3.39 36.35
C GLN A 510 2.15 -4.06 35.15
N LEU A 511 3.47 -4.19 35.16
CA LEU A 511 4.27 -4.52 33.99
C LEU A 511 4.99 -5.87 34.13
N GLY A 512 5.10 -6.39 35.34
CA GLY A 512 5.83 -7.61 35.66
C GLY A 512 7.35 -7.37 35.92
N ASP A 513 8.01 -8.41 36.44
CA ASP A 513 9.41 -8.34 36.88
C ASP A 513 10.42 -8.15 35.75
N THR A 514 10.11 -8.61 34.55
CA THR A 514 11.04 -8.62 33.40
C THR A 514 10.90 -7.38 32.51
N HIS A 515 9.96 -6.50 32.81
CA HIS A 515 9.75 -5.31 31.99
C HIS A 515 10.93 -4.32 32.11
N PRO A 516 11.39 -3.69 31.00
CA PRO A 516 12.54 -2.78 31.02
C PRO A 516 12.44 -1.65 32.05
N TRP A 517 11.25 -1.08 32.26
CA TRP A 517 11.02 -0.04 33.28
C TRP A 517 11.15 -0.58 34.69
N THR A 518 10.63 -1.79 34.97
CA THR A 518 10.78 -2.46 36.26
C THR A 518 12.25 -2.76 36.55
N LEU A 519 12.96 -3.31 35.55
CA LEU A 519 14.39 -3.59 35.69
C LEU A 519 15.23 -2.33 35.93
N ARG A 520 14.86 -1.22 35.27
CA ARG A 520 15.54 0.08 35.48
C ARG A 520 15.31 0.59 36.91
N ALA A 521 14.08 0.54 37.39
CA ALA A 521 13.74 0.97 38.75
C ALA A 521 14.45 0.08 39.79
N VAL A 522 14.51 -1.24 39.59
CA VAL A 522 15.28 -2.16 40.41
C VAL A 522 16.76 -1.76 40.40
N GLY A 523 17.34 -1.39 39.25
CA GLY A 523 18.69 -0.88 39.14
C GLY A 523 18.96 0.36 40.00
N GLN A 524 17.98 1.28 40.10
CA GLN A 524 18.05 2.44 40.97
C GLN A 524 18.06 2.03 42.47
N VAL A 525 17.19 1.08 42.87
CA VAL A 525 17.17 0.49 44.22
C VAL A 525 18.49 -0.18 44.57
N VAL A 526 19.04 -0.95 43.64
CA VAL A 526 20.36 -1.59 43.80
C VAL A 526 21.45 -0.54 44.04
N THR A 527 21.43 0.54 43.27
CA THR A 527 22.38 1.66 43.41
C THR A 527 22.21 2.34 44.76
N HIS A 528 20.98 2.59 45.20
CA HIS A 528 20.65 3.15 46.50
C HIS A 528 21.28 2.34 47.66
N TYR A 529 21.04 1.04 47.69
CA TYR A 529 21.60 0.19 48.76
C TYR A 529 23.12 0.05 48.68
N ARG A 530 23.73 0.02 47.49
CA ARG A 530 25.18 0.03 47.33
C ARG A 530 25.81 1.34 47.84
N THR A 531 25.20 2.47 47.60
CA THR A 531 25.66 3.79 48.09
C THR A 531 25.61 3.88 49.62
N ARG A 532 24.62 3.24 50.22
CA ARG A 532 24.51 3.12 51.70
C ARG A 532 25.47 2.10 52.34
N GLY A 533 26.28 1.41 51.54
CA GLY A 533 27.17 0.38 52.06
C GLY A 533 26.46 -0.91 52.48
N MET A 534 25.33 -1.22 51.87
CA MET A 534 24.49 -2.41 52.12
C MET A 534 24.52 -3.37 50.89
N PRO A 535 25.70 -3.89 50.51
CA PRO A 535 25.81 -4.69 49.28
C PRO A 535 25.02 -5.98 49.33
N GLU A 536 24.83 -6.61 50.48
CA GLU A 536 24.05 -7.85 50.64
C GLU A 536 22.57 -7.64 50.26
N VAL A 537 21.98 -6.47 50.62
CA VAL A 537 20.63 -6.13 50.25
C VAL A 537 20.53 -5.78 48.76
N ALA A 538 21.54 -5.07 48.24
CA ALA A 538 21.61 -4.76 46.80
C ALA A 538 21.69 -6.05 45.96
N ASP A 539 22.48 -7.03 46.35
CA ASP A 539 22.61 -8.32 45.64
C ASP A 539 21.32 -9.14 45.67
N GLN A 540 20.56 -9.07 46.80
CA GLN A 540 19.22 -9.68 46.88
C GLN A 540 18.22 -9.03 45.91
N TRP A 541 18.29 -7.71 45.73
CA TRP A 541 17.46 -7.01 44.72
C TRP A 541 17.87 -7.39 43.30
N GLU A 542 19.15 -7.52 43.03
CA GLU A 542 19.71 -7.88 41.73
C GLU A 542 19.39 -9.34 41.35
N SER A 543 19.40 -10.27 42.33
CA SER A 543 19.02 -11.68 42.12
C SER A 543 17.52 -11.91 42.02
N GLY A 544 16.72 -10.96 42.44
CA GLY A 544 15.26 -11.12 42.53
C GLY A 544 14.78 -11.89 43.76
N ASP A 545 15.69 -12.15 44.74
CA ASP A 545 15.39 -12.93 45.95
C ASP A 545 14.61 -12.14 47.02
N ILE A 546 14.48 -10.83 46.89
CA ILE A 546 13.61 -10.04 47.77
C ILE A 546 12.17 -10.31 47.38
N GLY A 547 11.51 -11.15 48.18
CA GLY A 547 10.14 -11.53 48.05
C GLY A 547 9.21 -10.32 48.05
N ARG A 548 8.05 -10.50 47.46
CA ARG A 548 6.90 -9.57 47.58
C ARG A 548 6.65 -9.33 49.07
N PRO A 549 6.49 -8.05 49.51
CA PRO A 549 6.11 -7.75 50.89
C PRO A 549 4.77 -8.38 51.25
#